data_51b78fd117661d17e4923b3d58e09820
#
_entry.id   51b78fd117661d17e4923b3d58e09820
#
_cell.length_a   1.000
_cell.length_b   1.000
_cell.length_c   1.000
_cell.angle_alpha   90.00
_cell.angle_beta   90.00
_cell.angle_gamma   90.00
#
_symmetry.space_group_name_H-M   'P 1'
#
loop_
_entity.id
_entity.type
_entity.pdbx_description
1 polymer ?
#
loop_
_entity_poly.entity_id
_entity_poly.type
_entity_poly.pdbx_seq_one_letter_code
_entity_poly.pdbx_strand_id
1 'polypeptide(L)'
;QSFSNFLPNLMWRKKFTAKSSIRVFYRGSTDFPSINQLQDVVGQSNPLRISSGNPFLKQSYTNFLATRYTFTNSQTGQSFFANIFLRSASNYISNAIYIASADSSIQQGIVLKANSQLTKPINLDGYKSLSSFFTYSIPVKFIKTNINLNAGFSYSRLPGQTNYVNIITDNKVYNGGVVFASNISEYVDFNLSYNASFNNTNTTALNATNTNYVNQSTGLQINLLDKKGWFVQNNITNQAYSGLSAGNNQSFWLWNAAIGKKILKNQAGELKLSVFDLLKQNQSIARVVDANTITDSQTKVLQQYFLLTFTYNLKNFGVAKQQAKNDEEHHGMRGGGPGF
;
A
#
# COMPACT_ATOMS: atom_id res chain seq x y z
N GLN A 1 -28.25 -11.84 18.52
CA GLN A 1 -27.21 -12.89 18.63
C GLN A 1 -26.09 -12.36 19.54
N SER A 2 -25.69 -13.14 20.54
CA SER A 2 -24.51 -12.86 21.37
C SER A 2 -23.36 -13.74 20.86
N PHE A 3 -22.16 -13.16 20.78
CA PHE A 3 -20.96 -13.86 20.37
C PHE A 3 -19.91 -13.74 21.48
N SER A 4 -19.26 -14.85 21.80
CA SER A 4 -18.16 -14.88 22.75
C SER A 4 -16.91 -15.36 22.01
N ASN A 5 -15.85 -14.55 22.03
CA ASN A 5 -14.59 -14.86 21.35
C ASN A 5 -13.41 -14.61 22.26
N PHE A 6 -12.44 -15.50 22.21
CA PHE A 6 -11.13 -15.27 22.80
C PHE A 6 -10.24 -14.54 21.80
N LEU A 7 -9.79 -13.33 22.15
CA LEU A 7 -9.02 -12.42 21.29
C LEU A 7 -7.61 -12.21 21.86
N PRO A 8 -6.69 -13.16 21.69
CA PRO A 8 -5.35 -13.06 22.25
C PRO A 8 -4.54 -11.97 21.56
N ASN A 9 -3.69 -11.32 22.33
CA ASN A 9 -2.71 -10.36 21.86
C ASN A 9 -1.38 -10.64 22.54
N LEU A 10 -0.33 -10.89 21.75
CA LEU A 10 1.02 -11.20 22.22
C LEU A 10 2.03 -10.32 21.49
N MET A 11 2.92 -9.69 22.25
CA MET A 11 4.07 -8.99 21.69
C MET A 11 5.34 -9.52 22.36
N TRP A 12 6.31 -9.91 21.53
CA TRP A 12 7.62 -10.31 21.96
C TRP A 12 8.68 -9.51 21.21
N ARG A 13 9.70 -9.05 21.95
CA ARG A 13 10.83 -8.31 21.38
C ARG A 13 12.13 -8.80 21.97
N LYS A 14 13.12 -9.02 21.11
CA LYS A 14 14.48 -9.37 21.49
C LYS A 14 15.48 -8.47 20.78
N LYS A 15 16.40 -7.89 21.52
CA LYS A 15 17.61 -7.28 20.98
C LYS A 15 18.70 -8.35 20.98
N PHE A 16 19.33 -8.60 19.82
CA PHE A 16 20.47 -9.51 19.74
C PHE A 16 21.77 -8.76 20.00
N THR A 17 21.85 -7.53 19.47
CA THR A 17 22.98 -6.62 19.64
C THR A 17 22.46 -5.20 19.75
N ALA A 18 23.35 -4.22 19.96
CA ALA A 18 22.99 -2.80 19.86
C ALA A 18 22.46 -2.42 18.47
N LYS A 19 22.80 -3.19 17.44
CA LYS A 19 22.49 -2.92 16.02
C LYS A 19 21.32 -3.73 15.50
N SER A 20 20.89 -4.80 16.16
CA SER A 20 19.89 -5.73 15.65
C SER A 20 18.83 -6.13 16.66
N SER A 21 17.59 -6.17 16.21
CA SER A 21 16.45 -6.61 17.03
C SER A 21 15.37 -7.27 16.18
N ILE A 22 14.61 -8.15 16.82
CA ILE A 22 13.40 -8.74 16.27
C ILE A 22 12.20 -8.38 17.14
N ARG A 23 11.08 -8.17 16.50
CA ARG A 23 9.76 -8.01 17.14
C ARG A 23 8.79 -8.97 16.48
N VAL A 24 8.07 -9.70 17.31
CA VAL A 24 6.98 -10.58 16.89
C VAL A 24 5.71 -10.09 17.56
N PHE A 25 4.67 -9.96 16.79
CA PHE A 25 3.34 -9.53 17.23
C PHE A 25 2.30 -10.52 16.72
N TYR A 26 1.48 -11.02 17.59
CA TYR A 26 0.34 -11.88 17.25
C TYR A 26 -0.96 -11.27 17.80
N ARG A 27 -2.02 -11.32 17.01
CA ARG A 27 -3.34 -10.84 17.39
C ARG A 27 -4.44 -11.71 16.81
N GLY A 28 -5.36 -12.17 17.66
CA GLY A 28 -6.68 -12.65 17.27
C GLY A 28 -7.66 -11.49 17.22
N SER A 29 -8.49 -11.41 16.20
CA SER A 29 -9.54 -10.38 16.05
C SER A 29 -10.75 -10.94 15.31
N THR A 30 -11.90 -10.28 15.49
CA THR A 30 -13.13 -10.60 14.77
C THR A 30 -13.53 -9.42 13.88
N ASP A 31 -14.00 -9.75 12.69
CA ASP A 31 -14.55 -8.79 11.75
C ASP A 31 -16.05 -9.07 11.60
N PHE A 32 -16.89 -8.07 11.90
CA PHE A 32 -18.34 -8.18 11.79
C PHE A 32 -18.79 -7.88 10.36
N PRO A 33 -19.84 -8.58 9.86
CA PRO A 33 -20.48 -8.18 8.62
C PRO A 33 -20.99 -6.73 8.71
N SER A 34 -20.85 -5.97 7.64
CA SER A 34 -21.42 -4.63 7.55
C SER A 34 -22.96 -4.69 7.46
N ILE A 35 -23.63 -3.61 7.78
CA ILE A 35 -25.11 -3.50 7.68
C ILE A 35 -25.56 -3.84 6.26
N ASN A 36 -24.87 -3.31 5.25
CA ASN A 36 -25.20 -3.60 3.83
C ASN A 36 -25.04 -5.07 3.47
N GLN A 37 -24.09 -5.77 4.08
CA GLN A 37 -23.92 -7.20 3.87
C GLN A 37 -25.01 -8.05 4.56
N LEU A 38 -25.63 -7.53 5.62
CA LEU A 38 -26.68 -8.22 6.36
C LEU A 38 -28.08 -7.94 5.83
N GLN A 39 -28.29 -6.81 5.15
CA GLN A 39 -29.61 -6.43 4.60
C GLN A 39 -29.94 -7.25 3.37
N ASP A 40 -30.98 -8.09 3.44
CA ASP A 40 -31.49 -8.86 2.30
C ASP A 40 -32.32 -7.94 1.36
N VAL A 41 -31.70 -6.85 0.92
CA VAL A 41 -32.25 -5.88 -0.02
C VAL A 41 -31.53 -6.06 -1.34
N VAL A 42 -32.29 -6.20 -2.41
CA VAL A 42 -31.75 -6.40 -3.75
C VAL A 42 -31.44 -5.06 -4.40
N GLY A 43 -30.15 -4.80 -4.65
CA GLY A 43 -29.67 -3.63 -5.38
C GLY A 43 -29.87 -3.82 -6.89
N GLN A 44 -30.66 -2.94 -7.53
CA GLN A 44 -31.01 -3.01 -8.96
C GLN A 44 -30.39 -1.87 -9.79
N SER A 45 -29.35 -1.22 -9.30
CA SER A 45 -28.70 -0.12 -10.04
C SER A 45 -28.12 -0.57 -11.40
N ASN A 46 -27.78 -1.85 -11.53
CA ASN A 46 -27.36 -2.48 -12.78
C ASN A 46 -28.12 -3.81 -12.95
N PRO A 47 -29.04 -3.93 -13.92
CA PRO A 47 -29.84 -5.14 -14.13
C PRO A 47 -29.02 -6.38 -14.50
N LEU A 48 -27.78 -6.21 -15.02
CA LEU A 48 -26.88 -7.32 -15.35
C LEU A 48 -26.01 -7.73 -14.17
N ARG A 49 -25.91 -6.89 -13.12
CA ARG A 49 -25.11 -7.13 -11.92
C ARG A 49 -25.90 -6.74 -10.69
N ILE A 50 -26.69 -7.68 -10.23
CA ILE A 50 -27.56 -7.53 -9.06
C ILE A 50 -26.76 -7.95 -7.82
N SER A 51 -27.00 -7.30 -6.69
CA SER A 51 -26.43 -7.68 -5.40
C SER A 51 -27.52 -7.78 -4.33
N SER A 52 -27.37 -8.71 -3.40
CA SER A 52 -28.19 -8.74 -2.18
C SER A 52 -27.31 -9.05 -0.97
N GLY A 53 -27.77 -8.65 0.22
CA GLY A 53 -27.12 -9.05 1.45
C GLY A 53 -27.51 -10.46 1.91
N ASN A 54 -26.95 -10.86 3.06
CA ASN A 54 -27.21 -12.16 3.67
C ASN A 54 -27.32 -11.99 5.20
N PRO A 55 -28.55 -12.04 5.76
CA PRO A 55 -28.76 -11.86 7.20
C PRO A 55 -28.19 -13.02 8.06
N PHE A 56 -27.78 -14.13 7.43
CA PHE A 56 -27.21 -15.30 8.11
C PHE A 56 -25.69 -15.28 8.21
N LEU A 57 -25.05 -14.18 7.82
CA LEU A 57 -23.61 -14.05 7.94
C LEU A 57 -23.15 -14.13 9.40
N LYS A 58 -22.07 -14.86 9.57
CA LYS A 58 -21.34 -14.96 10.84
C LYS A 58 -20.15 -13.99 10.82
N GLN A 59 -19.71 -13.59 12.01
CA GLN A 59 -18.46 -12.87 12.15
C GLN A 59 -17.28 -13.73 11.66
N SER A 60 -16.30 -13.09 11.04
CA SER A 60 -15.04 -13.71 10.70
C SER A 60 -14.08 -13.63 11.88
N TYR A 61 -13.31 -14.69 12.13
CA TYR A 61 -12.23 -14.69 13.12
C TYR A 61 -10.88 -14.73 12.41
N THR A 62 -10.07 -13.71 12.65
CA THR A 62 -8.78 -13.50 11.98
C THR A 62 -7.62 -13.68 12.95
N ASN A 63 -6.67 -14.53 12.59
CA ASN A 63 -5.34 -14.62 13.21
C ASN A 63 -4.35 -13.81 12.39
N PHE A 64 -3.62 -12.93 13.04
CA PHE A 64 -2.61 -12.09 12.43
C PHE A 64 -1.28 -12.23 13.17
N LEU A 65 -0.22 -12.59 12.44
CA LEU A 65 1.16 -12.62 12.93
C LEU A 65 2.01 -11.67 12.12
N ALA A 66 2.70 -10.77 12.81
CA ALA A 66 3.66 -9.84 12.21
C ALA A 66 5.04 -10.05 12.83
N THR A 67 6.04 -10.21 12.00
CA THR A 67 7.44 -10.29 12.43
C THR A 67 8.24 -9.19 11.75
N ARG A 68 9.00 -8.43 12.52
CA ARG A 68 9.91 -7.41 12.03
C ARG A 68 11.30 -7.65 12.57
N TYR A 69 12.26 -7.82 11.68
CA TYR A 69 13.68 -7.78 12.00
C TYR A 69 14.26 -6.46 11.52
N THR A 70 15.10 -5.84 12.36
CA THR A 70 15.81 -4.61 12.03
C THR A 70 17.28 -4.76 12.35
N PHE A 71 18.12 -4.34 11.41
CA PHE A 71 19.54 -4.18 11.59
C PHE A 71 19.95 -2.80 11.11
N THR A 72 20.70 -2.05 11.93
CA THR A 72 21.22 -0.73 11.57
C THR A 72 22.60 -0.56 12.14
N ASN A 73 23.57 -0.28 11.27
CA ASN A 73 24.95 0.00 11.64
C ASN A 73 25.27 1.48 11.37
N SER A 74 25.22 2.31 12.39
CA SER A 74 25.48 3.76 12.28
C SER A 74 26.93 4.09 11.82
N GLN A 75 27.89 3.19 12.06
CA GLN A 75 29.28 3.41 11.65
C GLN A 75 29.48 3.23 10.14
N THR A 76 28.83 2.22 9.56
CA THR A 76 28.93 1.95 8.12
C THR A 76 27.77 2.58 7.34
N GLY A 77 26.69 3.00 7.99
CA GLY A 77 25.46 3.51 7.39
C GLY A 77 24.58 2.42 6.78
N GLN A 78 24.94 1.15 6.95
CA GLN A 78 24.16 0.02 6.42
C GLN A 78 22.93 -0.24 7.27
N SER A 79 21.82 -0.59 6.62
CA SER A 79 20.59 -1.03 7.31
C SER A 79 19.92 -2.17 6.55
N PHE A 80 19.29 -3.07 7.31
CA PHE A 80 18.48 -4.14 6.77
C PHE A 80 17.17 -4.23 7.56
N PHE A 81 16.08 -4.27 6.83
CA PHE A 81 14.73 -4.43 7.38
C PHE A 81 14.05 -5.62 6.72
N ALA A 82 13.51 -6.51 7.52
CA ALA A 82 12.68 -7.61 7.06
C ALA A 82 11.35 -7.58 7.81
N ASN A 83 10.25 -7.62 7.07
CA ASN A 83 8.90 -7.71 7.60
C ASN A 83 8.21 -8.92 6.99
N ILE A 84 7.54 -9.70 7.83
CA ILE A 84 6.73 -10.85 7.41
C ILE A 84 5.40 -10.73 8.11
N PHE A 85 4.32 -10.83 7.35
CA PHE A 85 2.95 -10.78 7.82
C PHE A 85 2.22 -12.04 7.37
N LEU A 86 1.61 -12.72 8.32
CA LEU A 86 0.76 -13.89 8.09
C LEU A 86 -0.64 -13.57 8.58
N ARG A 87 -1.63 -13.92 7.79
CA ARG A 87 -3.04 -13.81 8.16
C ARG A 87 -3.78 -15.07 7.73
N SER A 88 -4.66 -15.55 8.60
CA SER A 88 -5.64 -16.58 8.26
C SER A 88 -6.98 -16.21 8.89
N ALA A 89 -8.07 -16.56 8.23
CA ALA A 89 -9.40 -16.31 8.76
C ALA A 89 -10.28 -17.55 8.66
N SER A 90 -11.04 -17.77 9.73
CA SER A 90 -12.17 -18.70 9.76
C SER A 90 -13.46 -17.91 9.56
N ASN A 91 -14.48 -18.52 8.95
CA ASN A 91 -15.71 -17.85 8.54
C ASN A 91 -15.43 -16.57 7.74
N TYR A 92 -14.43 -16.59 6.87
CA TYR A 92 -14.08 -15.44 6.04
C TYR A 92 -15.30 -14.99 5.22
N ILE A 93 -15.61 -13.69 5.26
CA ILE A 93 -16.73 -13.14 4.50
C ILE A 93 -16.24 -12.92 3.06
N SER A 94 -16.74 -13.74 2.17
CA SER A 94 -16.46 -13.73 0.73
C SER A 94 -17.75 -13.52 -0.06
N ASN A 95 -17.67 -13.52 -1.38
CA ASN A 95 -18.81 -13.40 -2.26
C ASN A 95 -19.12 -14.73 -2.97
N ALA A 96 -20.40 -15.06 -3.04
CA ALA A 96 -20.94 -16.04 -3.99
C ALA A 96 -21.48 -15.28 -5.21
N ILE A 97 -21.16 -15.76 -6.41
CA ILE A 97 -21.68 -15.26 -7.68
C ILE A 97 -22.56 -16.33 -8.32
N TYR A 98 -23.79 -15.96 -8.63
CA TYR A 98 -24.74 -16.80 -9.37
C TYR A 98 -24.97 -16.19 -10.75
N ILE A 99 -24.60 -16.90 -11.79
CA ILE A 99 -24.81 -16.50 -13.18
C ILE A 99 -26.04 -17.26 -13.69
N ALA A 100 -27.06 -16.54 -14.08
CA ALA A 100 -28.31 -17.13 -14.56
C ALA A 100 -28.15 -17.66 -15.99
N SER A 101 -28.45 -18.94 -16.20
CA SER A 101 -28.53 -19.55 -17.55
C SER A 101 -29.84 -19.22 -18.25
N ALA A 102 -30.90 -18.90 -17.50
CA ALA A 102 -32.21 -18.50 -17.96
C ALA A 102 -32.82 -17.47 -17.00
N ASP A 103 -33.88 -16.77 -17.42
CA ASP A 103 -34.62 -15.86 -16.56
C ASP A 103 -35.13 -16.61 -15.31
N SER A 104 -34.73 -16.12 -14.13
CA SER A 104 -35.01 -16.74 -12.85
C SER A 104 -35.57 -15.73 -11.87
N SER A 105 -36.69 -16.02 -11.19
CA SER A 105 -37.18 -15.17 -10.10
C SER A 105 -36.30 -15.35 -8.87
N ILE A 106 -35.75 -14.26 -8.33
CA ILE A 106 -34.93 -14.27 -7.11
C ILE A 106 -35.77 -13.92 -5.89
N GLN A 107 -36.68 -12.97 -6.05
CA GLN A 107 -37.56 -12.44 -5.01
C GLN A 107 -38.83 -11.92 -5.69
N GLN A 108 -39.94 -11.77 -4.94
CA GLN A 108 -41.18 -11.26 -5.52
C GLN A 108 -40.97 -9.96 -6.30
N GLY A 109 -41.26 -9.97 -7.60
CA GLY A 109 -41.09 -8.84 -8.51
C GLY A 109 -39.69 -8.61 -9.05
N ILE A 110 -38.70 -9.43 -8.68
CA ILE A 110 -37.30 -9.30 -9.15
C ILE A 110 -36.90 -10.54 -9.93
N VAL A 111 -36.56 -10.32 -11.21
CA VAL A 111 -36.14 -11.38 -12.12
C VAL A 111 -34.68 -11.18 -12.46
N LEU A 112 -33.84 -12.20 -12.18
CA LEU A 112 -32.47 -12.30 -12.67
C LEU A 112 -32.54 -12.75 -14.13
N LYS A 113 -32.19 -11.87 -15.05
CA LYS A 113 -32.21 -12.16 -16.49
C LYS A 113 -31.12 -13.16 -16.89
N ALA A 114 -31.34 -13.89 -17.96
CA ALA A 114 -30.32 -14.78 -18.51
C ALA A 114 -29.01 -14.00 -18.76
N ASN A 115 -27.88 -14.61 -18.43
CA ASN A 115 -26.53 -14.03 -18.48
C ASN A 115 -26.27 -12.85 -17.51
N SER A 116 -27.23 -12.49 -16.64
CA SER A 116 -26.97 -11.59 -15.54
C SER A 116 -26.42 -12.35 -14.31
N GLN A 117 -25.82 -11.62 -13.38
CA GLN A 117 -25.26 -12.20 -12.16
C GLN A 117 -25.88 -11.61 -10.90
N LEU A 118 -26.05 -12.46 -9.90
CA LEU A 118 -26.36 -12.07 -8.52
C LEU A 118 -25.12 -12.31 -7.67
N THR A 119 -24.68 -11.28 -6.95
CA THR A 119 -23.61 -11.38 -5.95
C THR A 119 -24.20 -11.34 -4.55
N LYS A 120 -23.84 -12.32 -3.72
CA LYS A 120 -24.30 -12.44 -2.32
C LYS A 120 -23.12 -12.75 -1.40
N PRO A 121 -22.94 -12.03 -0.26
CA PRO A 121 -21.88 -12.35 0.69
C PRO A 121 -22.19 -13.66 1.42
N ILE A 122 -21.16 -14.48 1.61
CA ILE A 122 -21.21 -15.76 2.31
C ILE A 122 -19.98 -15.94 3.21
N ASN A 123 -20.07 -16.83 4.20
CA ASN A 123 -18.91 -17.23 4.98
C ASN A 123 -18.25 -18.45 4.36
N LEU A 124 -16.95 -18.40 4.13
CA LEU A 124 -16.13 -19.51 3.66
C LEU A 124 -14.87 -19.62 4.51
N ASP A 125 -14.38 -20.84 4.67
CA ASP A 125 -13.09 -21.11 5.29
C ASP A 125 -11.98 -21.20 4.23
N GLY A 126 -10.73 -21.11 4.71
CA GLY A 126 -9.57 -21.31 3.85
C GLY A 126 -8.86 -20.05 3.41
N TYR A 127 -9.30 -18.85 3.86
CA TYR A 127 -8.56 -17.61 3.62
C TYR A 127 -7.20 -17.65 4.30
N LYS A 128 -6.14 -17.38 3.53
CA LYS A 128 -4.76 -17.25 4.01
C LYS A 128 -4.06 -16.16 3.24
N SER A 129 -3.20 -15.39 3.90
CA SER A 129 -2.27 -14.50 3.22
C SER A 129 -0.91 -14.48 3.91
N LEU A 130 0.12 -14.36 3.11
CA LEU A 130 1.51 -14.13 3.50
C LEU A 130 1.99 -12.91 2.73
N SER A 131 2.59 -11.95 3.40
CA SER A 131 3.32 -10.85 2.77
C SER A 131 4.69 -10.73 3.40
N SER A 132 5.72 -10.62 2.59
CA SER A 132 7.07 -10.36 3.04
C SER A 132 7.68 -9.20 2.27
N PHE A 133 8.54 -8.44 2.96
CA PHE A 133 9.12 -7.24 2.42
C PHE A 133 10.49 -7.02 3.07
N PHE A 134 11.51 -6.92 2.23
CA PHE A 134 12.90 -6.80 2.61
C PHE A 134 13.48 -5.53 2.00
N THR A 135 14.23 -4.79 2.79
CA THR A 135 14.99 -3.62 2.31
C THR A 135 16.40 -3.70 2.86
N TYR A 136 17.36 -3.56 1.98
CA TYR A 136 18.77 -3.45 2.34
C TYR A 136 19.35 -2.16 1.77
N SER A 137 19.91 -1.32 2.63
CA SER A 137 20.51 -0.04 2.26
C SER A 137 22.02 -0.10 2.48
N ILE A 138 22.77 0.27 1.45
CA ILE A 138 24.24 0.26 1.42
C ILE A 138 24.72 1.65 0.96
N PRO A 139 25.42 2.42 1.81
CA PRO A 139 26.07 3.65 1.36
C PRO A 139 27.37 3.32 0.61
N VAL A 140 27.48 3.81 -0.60
CA VAL A 140 28.68 3.70 -1.45
C VAL A 140 29.39 5.06 -1.42
N LYS A 141 30.35 5.17 -0.50
CA LYS A 141 30.96 6.47 -0.13
C LYS A 141 31.72 7.14 -1.27
N PHE A 142 32.40 6.35 -2.15
CA PHE A 142 33.22 6.92 -3.22
C PHE A 142 32.40 7.65 -4.29
N ILE A 143 31.12 7.23 -4.52
CA ILE A 143 30.18 7.91 -5.43
C ILE A 143 29.13 8.72 -4.64
N LYS A 144 29.24 8.84 -3.32
CA LYS A 144 28.30 9.54 -2.44
C LYS A 144 26.85 9.17 -2.72
N THR A 145 26.58 7.87 -2.84
CA THR A 145 25.26 7.34 -3.22
C THR A 145 24.86 6.22 -2.28
N ASN A 146 23.60 6.20 -1.87
CA ASN A 146 23.01 5.08 -1.16
C ASN A 146 22.32 4.16 -2.18
N ILE A 147 22.66 2.87 -2.16
CA ILE A 147 21.97 1.84 -2.93
C ILE A 147 20.96 1.18 -2.01
N ASN A 148 19.67 1.24 -2.37
CA ASN A 148 18.61 0.57 -1.65
C ASN A 148 18.07 -0.57 -2.51
N LEU A 149 18.18 -1.79 -2.01
CA LEU A 149 17.65 -3.00 -2.63
C LEU A 149 16.35 -3.37 -1.92
N ASN A 150 15.29 -3.58 -2.69
CA ASN A 150 14.00 -4.00 -2.19
C ASN A 150 13.61 -5.33 -2.81
N ALA A 151 13.08 -6.24 -2.00
CA ALA A 151 12.50 -7.50 -2.44
C ALA A 151 11.24 -7.79 -1.65
N GLY A 152 10.25 -8.41 -2.27
CA GLY A 152 9.00 -8.77 -1.60
C GLY A 152 8.36 -9.98 -2.24
N PHE A 153 7.59 -10.70 -1.44
CA PHE A 153 6.73 -11.77 -1.89
C PHE A 153 5.40 -11.67 -1.16
N SER A 154 4.31 -11.74 -1.90
CA SER A 154 2.97 -11.84 -1.34
C SER A 154 2.24 -13.04 -1.94
N TYR A 155 1.52 -13.74 -1.09
CA TYR A 155 0.62 -14.82 -1.44
C TYR A 155 -0.72 -14.59 -0.78
N SER A 156 -1.80 -14.74 -1.52
CA SER A 156 -3.15 -14.76 -0.97
C SER A 156 -3.95 -15.90 -1.56
N ARG A 157 -4.62 -16.63 -0.69
CA ARG A 157 -5.62 -17.64 -1.02
C ARG A 157 -6.99 -17.11 -0.67
N LEU A 158 -7.81 -16.92 -1.68
CA LEU A 158 -9.13 -16.31 -1.60
C LEU A 158 -10.20 -17.36 -1.91
N PRO A 159 -10.94 -17.84 -0.90
CA PRO A 159 -12.07 -18.71 -1.14
C PRO A 159 -13.26 -17.91 -1.69
N GLY A 160 -13.96 -18.46 -2.66
CA GLY A 160 -15.16 -17.90 -3.29
C GLY A 160 -16.13 -18.99 -3.68
N GLN A 161 -17.27 -18.61 -4.24
CA GLN A 161 -18.25 -19.54 -4.76
C GLN A 161 -18.84 -19.02 -6.08
N THR A 162 -18.95 -19.89 -7.08
CA THR A 162 -19.63 -19.59 -8.35
C THR A 162 -20.64 -20.69 -8.66
N ASN A 163 -21.90 -20.33 -8.83
CA ASN A 163 -23.00 -21.27 -9.10
C ASN A 163 -23.01 -22.46 -8.12
N TYR A 164 -22.92 -22.17 -6.82
CA TYR A 164 -22.87 -23.14 -5.71
C TYR A 164 -21.61 -24.03 -5.66
N VAL A 165 -20.64 -23.84 -6.56
CA VAL A 165 -19.35 -24.53 -6.53
C VAL A 165 -18.32 -23.66 -5.83
N ASN A 166 -17.71 -24.19 -4.79
CA ASN A 166 -16.62 -23.48 -4.10
C ASN A 166 -15.39 -23.42 -5.01
N ILE A 167 -14.81 -22.24 -5.10
CA ILE A 167 -13.60 -21.97 -5.86
C ILE A 167 -12.51 -21.38 -4.94
N ILE A 168 -11.28 -21.55 -5.36
CA ILE A 168 -10.13 -20.98 -4.69
C ILE A 168 -9.32 -20.22 -5.72
N THR A 169 -8.99 -18.96 -5.40
CA THR A 169 -8.10 -18.14 -6.19
C THR A 169 -6.83 -17.89 -5.41
N ASP A 170 -5.72 -18.43 -5.90
CA ASP A 170 -4.38 -18.22 -5.37
C ASP A 170 -3.69 -17.11 -6.18
N ASN A 171 -3.29 -16.04 -5.51
CA ASN A 171 -2.55 -14.93 -6.12
C ASN A 171 -1.16 -14.83 -5.50
N LYS A 172 -0.12 -14.85 -6.33
CA LYS A 172 1.30 -14.75 -5.97
C LYS A 172 1.89 -13.50 -6.60
N VAL A 173 2.55 -12.68 -5.80
CA VAL A 173 3.19 -11.45 -6.26
C VAL A 173 4.65 -11.45 -5.82
N TYR A 174 5.55 -11.31 -6.77
CA TYR A 174 6.99 -11.16 -6.54
C TYR A 174 7.38 -9.73 -6.90
N ASN A 175 7.96 -9.02 -5.95
CA ASN A 175 8.40 -7.64 -6.13
C ASN A 175 9.92 -7.57 -6.00
N GLY A 176 10.55 -6.78 -6.86
CA GLY A 176 11.98 -6.48 -6.78
C GLY A 176 12.24 -5.05 -7.23
N GLY A 177 13.25 -4.41 -6.61
CA GLY A 177 13.58 -3.05 -6.99
C GLY A 177 14.94 -2.62 -6.48
N VAL A 178 15.48 -1.60 -7.14
CA VAL A 178 16.71 -0.92 -6.75
C VAL A 178 16.52 0.58 -6.86
N VAL A 179 17.06 1.31 -5.88
CA VAL A 179 17.10 2.77 -5.88
C VAL A 179 18.53 3.22 -5.59
N PHE A 180 19.06 4.04 -6.50
CA PHE A 180 20.30 4.77 -6.31
C PHE A 180 19.95 6.19 -5.90
N ALA A 181 20.13 6.50 -4.61
CA ALA A 181 19.84 7.81 -4.05
C ALA A 181 21.15 8.56 -3.81
N SER A 182 21.40 9.62 -4.54
CA SER A 182 22.63 10.40 -4.38
C SER A 182 22.61 11.23 -3.11
N ASN A 183 23.79 11.50 -2.60
CA ASN A 183 24.05 12.44 -1.51
C ASN A 183 25.35 13.22 -1.84
N ILE A 184 25.39 13.77 -3.07
CA ILE A 184 26.61 14.38 -3.62
C ILE A 184 26.85 15.72 -2.95
N SER A 185 25.84 16.59 -2.93
CA SER A 185 25.90 17.92 -2.31
C SER A 185 24.49 18.48 -2.09
N GLU A 186 24.40 19.60 -1.37
CA GLU A 186 23.17 20.39 -1.25
C GLU A 186 22.69 21.01 -2.57
N TYR A 187 23.57 21.06 -3.59
CA TYR A 187 23.31 21.69 -4.89
C TYR A 187 22.86 20.69 -5.96
N VAL A 188 23.23 19.43 -5.82
CA VAL A 188 22.95 18.37 -6.80
C VAL A 188 22.50 17.12 -6.09
N ASP A 189 21.29 16.71 -6.37
CA ASP A 189 20.70 15.46 -5.89
C ASP A 189 20.02 14.73 -7.04
N PHE A 190 20.17 13.42 -7.09
CA PHE A 190 19.44 12.57 -8.03
C PHE A 190 18.99 11.26 -7.39
N ASN A 191 17.89 10.74 -7.93
CA ASN A 191 17.35 9.42 -7.61
C ASN A 191 17.11 8.66 -8.90
N LEU A 192 17.75 7.50 -9.07
CA LEU A 192 17.46 6.55 -10.12
C LEU A 192 16.82 5.32 -9.51
N SER A 193 15.65 4.93 -10.00
CA SER A 193 14.90 3.80 -9.45
C SER A 193 14.43 2.85 -10.55
N TYR A 194 14.43 1.57 -10.24
CA TYR A 194 13.76 0.53 -11.00
C TYR A 194 13.01 -0.38 -10.06
N ASN A 195 11.73 -0.66 -10.35
CA ASN A 195 10.90 -1.59 -9.62
C ASN A 195 10.15 -2.47 -10.61
N ALA A 196 10.01 -3.75 -10.29
CA ALA A 196 9.23 -4.71 -11.05
C ALA A 196 8.37 -5.55 -10.11
N SER A 197 7.16 -5.86 -10.55
CA SER A 197 6.19 -6.71 -9.86
C SER A 197 5.66 -7.76 -10.84
N PHE A 198 5.84 -9.02 -10.49
CA PHE A 198 5.34 -10.17 -11.24
C PHE A 198 4.19 -10.79 -10.46
N ASN A 199 3.01 -10.79 -11.08
CA ASN A 199 1.80 -11.33 -10.48
C ASN A 199 1.40 -12.59 -11.24
N ASN A 200 1.10 -13.65 -10.50
CA ASN A 200 0.60 -14.91 -11.03
C ASN A 200 -0.69 -15.25 -10.27
N THR A 201 -1.79 -15.33 -10.98
CA THR A 201 -3.11 -15.67 -10.43
C THR A 201 -3.60 -16.99 -11.02
N ASN A 202 -3.89 -17.93 -10.14
CA ASN A 202 -4.47 -19.24 -10.47
C ASN A 202 -5.82 -19.39 -9.78
N THR A 203 -6.82 -19.85 -10.48
CA THR A 203 -8.14 -20.11 -9.89
C THR A 203 -8.66 -21.49 -10.28
N THR A 204 -9.41 -22.10 -9.38
CA THR A 204 -10.09 -23.38 -9.62
C THR A 204 -11.45 -23.20 -10.30
N ALA A 205 -11.82 -21.97 -10.67
CA ALA A 205 -13.09 -21.72 -11.37
C ALA A 205 -13.11 -22.41 -12.73
N LEU A 206 -14.28 -22.95 -13.11
CA LEU A 206 -14.46 -23.65 -14.37
C LEU A 206 -14.18 -22.70 -15.55
N ASN A 207 -13.44 -23.15 -16.56
CA ASN A 207 -13.06 -22.36 -17.74
C ASN A 207 -12.23 -21.11 -17.46
N ALA A 208 -11.67 -20.98 -16.27
CA ALA A 208 -10.78 -19.86 -15.97
C ALA A 208 -9.36 -20.14 -16.47
N THR A 209 -8.72 -19.11 -17.01
CA THR A 209 -7.31 -19.16 -17.41
C THR A 209 -6.44 -18.55 -16.33
N ASN A 210 -5.33 -19.20 -16.04
CA ASN A 210 -4.29 -18.62 -15.20
C ASN A 210 -3.75 -17.36 -15.86
N THR A 211 -3.59 -16.29 -15.11
CA THR A 211 -3.12 -15.01 -15.65
C THR A 211 -1.81 -14.60 -15.03
N ASN A 212 -0.90 -14.16 -15.88
CA ASN A 212 0.34 -13.52 -15.47
C ASN A 212 0.27 -12.04 -15.82
N TYR A 213 0.71 -11.20 -14.89
CA TYR A 213 0.72 -9.76 -15.06
C TYR A 213 2.04 -9.20 -14.53
N VAL A 214 2.64 -8.30 -15.30
CA VAL A 214 3.90 -7.64 -14.94
C VAL A 214 3.68 -6.14 -14.95
N ASN A 215 4.10 -5.50 -13.88
CA ASN A 215 4.16 -4.05 -13.75
C ASN A 215 5.62 -3.64 -13.50
N GLN A 216 6.12 -2.70 -14.28
CA GLN A 216 7.48 -2.17 -14.15
C GLN A 216 7.42 -0.64 -14.08
N SER A 217 8.30 -0.08 -13.25
CA SER A 217 8.48 1.35 -13.11
C SER A 217 9.96 1.70 -13.10
N THR A 218 10.38 2.58 -14.03
CA THR A 218 11.73 3.14 -14.07
C THR A 218 11.62 4.64 -13.87
N GLY A 219 12.31 5.18 -12.87
CA GLY A 219 12.22 6.60 -12.51
C GLY A 219 13.59 7.26 -12.41
N LEU A 220 13.68 8.49 -12.91
CA LEU A 220 14.82 9.39 -12.73
C LEU A 220 14.33 10.72 -12.17
N GLN A 221 14.78 11.06 -10.99
CA GLN A 221 14.57 12.37 -10.39
C GLN A 221 15.90 13.12 -10.29
N ILE A 222 15.91 14.39 -10.69
CA ILE A 222 17.08 15.26 -10.60
C ILE A 222 16.65 16.58 -9.97
N ASN A 223 17.34 16.99 -8.91
CA ASN A 223 17.17 18.28 -8.26
C ASN A 223 18.48 19.04 -8.34
N LEU A 224 18.44 20.24 -8.88
CA LEU A 224 19.56 21.15 -8.99
C LEU A 224 19.23 22.44 -8.23
N LEU A 225 20.17 22.95 -7.45
CA LEU A 225 20.06 24.21 -6.73
C LEU A 225 21.34 25.02 -6.97
N ASP A 226 21.23 26.29 -7.28
CA ASP A 226 22.38 27.18 -7.39
C ASP A 226 22.59 27.99 -6.08
N LYS A 227 23.76 28.62 -5.95
CA LYS A 227 24.10 29.45 -4.80
C LYS A 227 23.24 30.72 -4.70
N LYS A 228 22.60 31.16 -5.79
CA LYS A 228 21.70 32.31 -5.86
C LYS A 228 20.25 31.97 -5.53
N GLY A 229 19.98 30.67 -5.19
CA GLY A 229 18.68 30.16 -4.81
C GLY A 229 17.79 29.75 -5.99
N TRP A 230 18.27 29.73 -7.24
CA TRP A 230 17.55 29.14 -8.34
C TRP A 230 17.60 27.63 -8.23
N PHE A 231 16.49 26.95 -8.50
CA PHE A 231 16.44 25.50 -8.54
C PHE A 231 15.63 24.98 -9.71
N VAL A 232 16.01 23.79 -10.16
CA VAL A 232 15.32 23.02 -11.18
C VAL A 232 15.07 21.63 -10.64
N GLN A 233 13.84 21.15 -10.80
CA GLN A 233 13.43 19.80 -10.43
C GLN A 233 12.90 19.10 -11.67
N ASN A 234 13.35 17.86 -11.90
CA ASN A 234 12.84 16.99 -12.94
C ASN A 234 12.51 15.62 -12.34
N ASN A 235 11.37 15.09 -12.70
CA ASN A 235 10.96 13.74 -12.37
C ASN A 235 10.38 13.08 -13.62
N ILE A 236 11.10 12.11 -14.16
CA ILE A 236 10.72 11.35 -15.36
C ILE A 236 10.51 9.91 -14.89
N THR A 237 9.35 9.36 -15.16
CA THR A 237 9.02 7.97 -14.81
C THR A 237 8.40 7.28 -16.02
N ASN A 238 8.91 6.11 -16.39
CA ASN A 238 8.26 5.17 -17.27
C ASN A 238 7.47 4.16 -16.45
N GLN A 239 6.22 3.94 -16.84
CA GLN A 239 5.35 2.87 -16.31
C GLN A 239 5.03 1.91 -17.44
N ALA A 240 5.29 0.60 -17.23
CA ALA A 240 5.02 -0.42 -18.23
C ALA A 240 4.21 -1.58 -17.61
N TYR A 241 3.14 -1.94 -18.28
CA TYR A 241 2.20 -2.98 -17.88
C TYR A 241 2.06 -4.02 -18.97
N SER A 242 2.13 -5.30 -18.62
CA SER A 242 1.93 -6.42 -19.55
C SER A 242 1.18 -7.57 -18.89
N GLY A 243 0.49 -8.39 -19.70
CA GLY A 243 -0.33 -9.49 -19.23
C GLY A 243 -1.70 -9.07 -18.66
N LEU A 244 -2.12 -7.83 -18.91
CA LEU A 244 -3.48 -7.38 -18.64
C LEU A 244 -4.44 -7.89 -19.75
N SER A 245 -5.74 -7.75 -19.55
CA SER A 245 -6.75 -8.02 -20.57
C SER A 245 -6.47 -7.24 -21.85
N ALA A 246 -6.95 -7.76 -22.99
CA ALA A 246 -6.67 -7.20 -24.31
C ALA A 246 -6.93 -5.67 -24.37
N GLY A 247 -5.96 -4.94 -24.87
CA GLY A 247 -6.00 -3.47 -24.96
C GLY A 247 -5.47 -2.70 -23.76
N ASN A 248 -5.21 -3.36 -22.62
CA ASN A 248 -4.70 -2.69 -21.41
C ASN A 248 -3.18 -2.79 -21.22
N ASN A 249 -2.48 -3.56 -22.06
CA ASN A 249 -1.01 -3.59 -22.03
C ASN A 249 -0.48 -2.26 -22.57
N GLN A 250 0.22 -1.53 -21.73
CA GLN A 250 0.67 -0.18 -22.04
C GLN A 250 2.02 0.15 -21.44
N SER A 251 2.71 1.08 -22.10
CA SER A 251 3.89 1.75 -21.54
C SER A 251 3.74 3.24 -21.80
N PHE A 252 3.94 4.06 -20.79
CA PHE A 252 3.84 5.50 -20.90
C PHE A 252 4.85 6.21 -20.00
N TRP A 253 5.13 7.46 -20.36
CA TRP A 253 6.07 8.30 -19.65
C TRP A 253 5.34 9.43 -18.92
N LEU A 254 5.69 9.62 -17.67
CA LEU A 254 5.27 10.75 -16.86
C LEU A 254 6.48 11.67 -16.67
N TRP A 255 6.39 12.89 -17.15
CA TRP A 255 7.43 13.89 -16.97
C TRP A 255 6.86 15.11 -16.27
N ASN A 256 7.33 15.30 -15.03
CA ASN A 256 7.04 16.47 -14.22
C ASN A 256 8.31 17.30 -14.11
N ALA A 257 8.20 18.62 -14.31
CA ALA A 257 9.32 19.53 -14.19
C ALA A 257 8.91 20.77 -13.38
N ALA A 258 9.88 21.37 -12.70
CA ALA A 258 9.66 22.63 -12.04
C ALA A 258 10.94 23.49 -12.10
N ILE A 259 10.73 24.80 -12.15
CA ILE A 259 11.74 25.80 -11.93
C ILE A 259 11.28 26.73 -10.81
N GLY A 260 12.18 27.12 -9.96
CA GLY A 260 11.84 28.02 -8.87
C GLY A 260 13.03 28.81 -8.35
N LYS A 261 12.72 29.76 -7.48
CA LYS A 261 13.70 30.58 -6.83
C LYS A 261 13.38 30.73 -5.35
N LYS A 262 14.38 30.53 -4.53
CA LYS A 262 14.34 30.91 -3.11
C LYS A 262 14.54 32.42 -3.00
N ILE A 263 13.61 33.08 -2.37
CA ILE A 263 13.52 34.54 -2.24
C ILE A 263 13.43 34.93 -0.77
N LEU A 264 13.38 36.21 -0.49
CA LEU A 264 13.35 36.81 0.85
C LEU A 264 14.62 36.56 1.67
N LYS A 265 14.74 37.31 2.78
CA LYS A 265 15.88 37.21 3.72
C LYS A 265 15.98 35.78 4.26
N ASN A 266 17.18 35.22 4.31
CA ASN A 266 17.47 33.86 4.74
C ASN A 266 16.72 32.75 3.91
N GLN A 267 16.38 33.04 2.67
CA GLN A 267 15.66 32.12 1.78
C GLN A 267 14.32 31.64 2.39
N ALA A 268 13.64 32.49 3.15
CA ALA A 268 12.40 32.16 3.83
C ALA A 268 11.21 32.00 2.86
N GLY A 269 11.27 32.59 1.68
CA GLY A 269 10.27 32.45 0.63
C GLY A 269 10.76 31.57 -0.51
N GLU A 270 9.86 30.89 -1.18
CA GLU A 270 10.11 30.13 -2.41
C GLU A 270 8.99 30.39 -3.42
N LEU A 271 9.35 30.75 -4.63
CA LEU A 271 8.42 30.83 -5.75
C LEU A 271 8.78 29.72 -6.75
N LYS A 272 7.80 28.87 -7.07
CA LYS A 272 7.99 27.70 -7.93
C LYS A 272 6.90 27.62 -8.99
N LEU A 273 7.31 27.50 -10.25
CA LEU A 273 6.44 27.13 -11.37
C LEU A 273 6.68 25.66 -11.71
N SER A 274 5.64 24.87 -11.63
CA SER A 274 5.66 23.44 -11.94
C SER A 274 4.80 23.14 -13.15
N VAL A 275 5.22 22.19 -13.96
CA VAL A 275 4.41 21.53 -14.98
C VAL A 275 4.31 20.04 -14.64
N PHE A 276 3.10 19.54 -14.63
CA PHE A 276 2.81 18.14 -14.42
C PHE A 276 2.39 17.49 -15.73
N ASP A 277 2.85 16.24 -15.95
CA ASP A 277 2.58 15.46 -17.14
C ASP A 277 2.83 16.24 -18.44
N LEU A 278 4.08 16.67 -18.63
CA LEU A 278 4.51 17.44 -19.80
C LEU A 278 4.19 16.74 -21.13
N LEU A 279 4.19 15.40 -21.12
CA LEU A 279 3.95 14.55 -22.29
C LEU A 279 2.46 14.21 -22.51
N LYS A 280 1.55 14.58 -21.59
CA LYS A 280 0.10 14.29 -21.64
C LYS A 280 -0.21 12.79 -21.74
N GLN A 281 0.57 11.96 -21.03
CA GLN A 281 0.44 10.51 -21.08
C GLN A 281 -0.12 9.93 -19.78
N ASN A 282 -0.45 10.77 -18.78
CA ASN A 282 -0.88 10.32 -17.47
C ASN A 282 -2.18 9.50 -17.55
N GLN A 283 -2.13 8.33 -16.95
CA GLN A 283 -3.27 7.43 -16.80
C GLN A 283 -3.08 6.55 -15.56
N SER A 284 -4.17 6.04 -15.01
CA SER A 284 -4.15 5.10 -13.91
C SER A 284 -4.57 3.72 -14.41
N ILE A 285 -3.71 2.74 -14.21
CA ILE A 285 -3.98 1.33 -14.53
C ILE A 285 -3.91 0.54 -13.25
N ALA A 286 -4.93 -0.26 -12.98
CA ALA A 286 -5.00 -1.10 -11.80
C ALA A 286 -5.61 -2.46 -12.11
N ARG A 287 -5.05 -3.51 -11.48
CA ARG A 287 -5.64 -4.84 -11.43
C ARG A 287 -6.06 -5.16 -10.01
N VAL A 288 -7.29 -5.62 -9.86
CA VAL A 288 -7.84 -6.14 -8.60
C VAL A 288 -8.16 -7.61 -8.80
N VAL A 289 -7.68 -8.46 -7.88
CA VAL A 289 -7.94 -9.90 -7.86
C VAL A 289 -8.79 -10.20 -6.64
N ASP A 290 -10.00 -10.66 -6.88
CA ASP A 290 -10.92 -11.20 -5.89
C ASP A 290 -11.03 -12.72 -6.04
N ALA A 291 -11.79 -13.36 -5.15
CA ALA A 291 -12.01 -14.81 -5.20
C ALA A 291 -12.63 -15.26 -6.53
N ASN A 292 -13.55 -14.48 -7.07
CA ASN A 292 -14.37 -14.84 -8.23
C ASN A 292 -14.04 -14.04 -9.50
N THR A 293 -13.30 -12.91 -9.38
CA THR A 293 -13.11 -11.98 -10.49
C THR A 293 -11.70 -11.40 -10.52
N ILE A 294 -11.21 -11.16 -11.74
CA ILE A 294 -10.03 -10.32 -11.98
C ILE A 294 -10.53 -9.10 -12.76
N THR A 295 -10.30 -7.93 -12.21
CA THR A 295 -10.75 -6.68 -12.82
C THR A 295 -9.55 -5.83 -13.20
N ASP A 296 -9.40 -5.55 -14.48
CA ASP A 296 -8.46 -4.56 -15.00
C ASP A 296 -9.20 -3.24 -15.25
N SER A 297 -8.68 -2.17 -14.70
CA SER A 297 -9.26 -0.84 -14.88
C SER A 297 -8.22 0.13 -15.42
N GLN A 298 -8.65 0.94 -16.38
CA GLN A 298 -7.89 2.06 -16.90
C GLN A 298 -8.72 3.32 -16.72
N THR A 299 -8.16 4.30 -16.03
CA THR A 299 -8.83 5.58 -15.78
C THR A 299 -8.00 6.71 -16.33
N LYS A 300 -8.62 7.56 -17.15
CA LYS A 300 -8.03 8.83 -17.56
C LYS A 300 -8.02 9.76 -16.34
N VAL A 301 -6.85 10.25 -16.00
CA VAL A 301 -6.64 11.21 -14.92
C VAL A 301 -6.31 12.59 -15.48
N LEU A 302 -6.21 13.59 -14.60
CA LEU A 302 -5.81 14.93 -15.00
C LEU A 302 -4.44 14.87 -15.71
N GLN A 303 -4.44 15.30 -16.96
CA GLN A 303 -3.24 15.43 -17.76
C GLN A 303 -2.71 16.87 -17.66
N GLN A 304 -1.62 17.16 -18.27
CA GLN A 304 -0.84 18.40 -18.27
C GLN A 304 -1.52 19.62 -17.63
N TYR A 305 -0.97 20.07 -16.52
CA TYR A 305 -1.36 21.34 -15.89
C TYR A 305 -0.14 22.06 -15.31
N PHE A 306 -0.30 23.35 -15.11
CA PHE A 306 0.72 24.22 -14.54
C PHE A 306 0.28 24.68 -13.16
N LEU A 307 1.23 24.79 -12.25
CA LEU A 307 0.98 25.26 -10.90
C LEU A 307 2.04 26.26 -10.50
N LEU A 308 1.62 27.47 -10.14
CA LEU A 308 2.47 28.47 -9.50
C LEU A 308 2.27 28.36 -7.99
N THR A 309 3.34 28.09 -7.28
CA THR A 309 3.34 27.93 -5.82
C THR A 309 4.23 28.97 -5.17
N PHE A 310 3.71 29.65 -4.14
CA PHE A 310 4.48 30.45 -3.22
C PHE A 310 4.50 29.76 -1.86
N THR A 311 5.70 29.49 -1.35
CA THR A 311 5.91 28.89 -0.03
C THR A 311 6.67 29.86 0.85
N TYR A 312 6.16 30.10 2.05
CA TYR A 312 6.86 30.88 3.07
C TYR A 312 7.17 30.02 4.29
N ASN A 313 8.47 29.87 4.57
CA ASN A 313 8.96 29.10 5.71
C ASN A 313 9.13 30.00 6.92
N LEU A 314 8.25 29.90 7.90
CA LEU A 314 8.37 30.53 9.20
C LEU A 314 9.51 29.82 9.97
N LYS A 315 10.74 30.33 9.84
CA LYS A 315 11.86 29.87 10.66
C LYS A 315 11.77 30.52 12.02
N ASN A 316 11.63 29.70 13.05
CA ASN A 316 11.73 30.01 14.48
C ASN A 316 10.55 30.77 15.07
N PHE A 317 9.58 30.07 15.61
CA PHE A 317 9.12 30.43 16.96
C PHE A 317 10.29 30.12 17.89
N GLY A 318 10.95 31.16 18.42
CA GLY A 318 12.13 30.98 19.21
C GLY A 318 11.92 30.00 20.34
N VAL A 319 12.74 28.98 20.39
CA VAL A 319 13.03 28.31 21.65
C VAL A 319 13.62 29.42 22.52
N ALA A 320 12.85 29.87 23.52
CA ALA A 320 13.35 30.75 24.55
C ALA A 320 14.66 30.13 25.06
N LYS A 321 15.77 30.85 24.93
CA LYS A 321 17.00 30.47 25.59
C LYS A 321 16.63 30.33 27.06
N GLN A 322 16.58 29.12 27.59
CA GLN A 322 16.65 28.87 29.01
C GLN A 322 17.99 29.52 29.45
N GLN A 323 17.88 30.68 30.02
CA GLN A 323 18.98 31.23 30.83
C GLN A 323 19.24 30.19 31.90
N ALA A 324 20.40 29.56 31.84
CA ALA A 324 20.96 28.83 32.96
C ALA A 324 21.10 29.86 34.11
N LYS A 325 20.15 29.87 35.02
CA LYS A 325 20.33 30.38 36.34
C LYS A 325 21.17 29.36 37.10
N ASN A 326 22.44 29.70 37.26
CA ASN A 326 23.21 29.23 38.41
C ASN A 326 22.49 29.73 39.66
N ASP A 327 21.86 28.84 40.38
CA ASP A 327 21.60 29.00 41.81
C ASP A 327 22.18 27.77 42.51
N GLU A 328 23.29 28.00 43.14
CA GLU A 328 23.88 27.20 44.20
C GLU A 328 22.92 27.12 45.38
N GLU A 329 22.97 25.96 46.06
CA GLU A 329 22.59 25.71 47.43
C GLU A 329 21.11 25.83 47.84
N HIS A 330 20.50 24.75 48.24
CA HIS A 330 20.28 24.38 49.63
C HIS A 330 19.62 22.99 49.82
N HIS A 331 20.15 22.28 50.78
CA HIS A 331 19.69 21.08 51.46
C HIS A 331 18.17 21.04 51.74
N GLY A 332 17.62 19.83 51.70
CA GLY A 332 16.50 19.51 52.60
C GLY A 332 15.52 18.45 52.17
N MET A 333 15.78 17.23 52.58
CA MET A 333 14.90 16.22 53.15
C MET A 333 13.44 15.97 52.64
N ARG A 334 13.25 14.67 52.37
CA ARG A 334 12.14 13.78 52.81
C ARG A 334 10.76 13.84 52.17
N GLY A 335 10.36 12.60 51.84
CA GLY A 335 8.99 12.05 51.96
C GLY A 335 8.39 11.74 50.58
N GLY A 336 8.27 10.54 50.18
CA GLY A 336 7.49 9.46 50.72
C GLY A 336 6.15 9.33 50.03
N GLY A 337 5.93 8.23 49.33
CA GLY A 337 4.61 7.70 49.14
C GLY A 337 4.12 7.55 47.67
N PRO A 338 3.54 6.40 47.43
CA PRO A 338 3.23 5.90 46.08
C PRO A 338 1.78 6.16 45.70
N GLY A 339 1.46 6.00 44.42
CA GLY A 339 0.06 5.96 44.09
C GLY A 339 -0.23 6.00 42.59
N PHE A 340 -0.62 4.84 42.13
CA PHE A 340 -1.42 4.42 40.97
C PHE A 340 -0.74 4.32 39.62
#